data_b4d5f1680824d3c64e3b8764d51b27e3
#
_entry.id   b4d5f1680824d3c64e3b8764d51b27e3
#
_cell.length_a   1.000
_cell.length_b   1.000
_cell.length_c   1.000
_cell.angle_alpha   90.00
_cell.angle_beta   90.00
_cell.angle_gamma   90.00
#
_symmetry.space_group_name_H-M   'P 1'
#
loop_
_entity.id
_entity.type
_entity.pdbx_description
1 polymer ?
#
loop_
_entity_poly.entity_id
_entity_poly.type
_entity_poly.pdbx_seq_one_letter_code
_entity_poly.pdbx_strand_id
1 'polypeptide(L)'
;MVPGTTGAAARKKLPAEVSRRFYELNASGHVSPGDVAEDAPSVTDSTASALSSWTGKYHAYWGVFPTGGTMHGAQATHSVNLSAPVTGDDTVYAPTLDPSNATCIEMTTIYSGGTVWVGAWDWCAASPGWGKYVVVNSAFLDTYTKKVNGRPSYSVQDVQTNVTTNEWTSYLYNYDTHEWETFFKSADTSKLSNSGGGWDMMEVYTHYDPTTGEGQYCAETKGAVFQTTGLKYQTSYGGWTAATEANSSVATTVKSSDLGCSDLSYAVLTPNSGFSLTNEKNPTGPISNSAGMCVDNRLGNTANGNPVQLYWCNDTNSQQWTLQLNGTIMAESKCMAVKGGGTADGTLVELYDCDGSGGQNWQARADGTIYDPQSGKCLDGTADYTTVLTQLQISTCTGAVNQRWNIPT
;
A
#
# COMPACT_ATOMS: atom_id res chain seq x y z
N MET A 1 -13.14 1.81 26.79
CA MET A 1 -12.02 0.89 26.56
C MET A 1 -12.48 -0.17 25.56
N VAL A 2 -11.75 -0.36 24.50
CA VAL A 2 -12.09 -1.34 23.44
C VAL A 2 -12.19 -2.75 24.03
N PRO A 3 -13.28 -3.50 23.82
CA PRO A 3 -13.38 -4.90 24.23
C PRO A 3 -12.30 -5.74 23.50
N GLY A 4 -11.84 -6.80 24.12
CA GLY A 4 -10.88 -7.70 23.48
C GLY A 4 -10.24 -8.69 24.48
N THR A 5 -9.45 -9.62 23.95
CA THR A 5 -8.72 -10.61 24.75
C THR A 5 -7.36 -10.03 25.17
N THR A 6 -7.04 -10.09 26.46
CA THR A 6 -5.83 -9.45 27.04
C THR A 6 -4.95 -10.43 27.79
N GLY A 7 -3.68 -10.06 28.01
CA GLY A 7 -2.75 -10.74 28.91
C GLY A 7 -2.45 -12.18 28.54
N ALA A 8 -2.37 -13.05 29.54
CA ALA A 8 -2.05 -14.48 29.33
C ALA A 8 -3.04 -15.23 28.44
N ALA A 9 -4.29 -14.78 28.35
CA ALA A 9 -5.28 -15.36 27.44
C ALA A 9 -5.03 -14.94 25.98
N ALA A 10 -4.54 -13.73 25.72
CA ALA A 10 -4.14 -13.28 24.40
C ALA A 10 -2.96 -14.11 23.86
N ARG A 11 -1.98 -14.36 24.70
CA ARG A 11 -0.77 -15.12 24.35
C ARG A 11 -1.02 -16.59 24.01
N LYS A 12 -2.15 -17.16 24.46
CA LYS A 12 -2.46 -18.60 24.25
C LYS A 12 -3.31 -18.89 23.01
N LYS A 13 -3.99 -17.92 22.43
CA LYS A 13 -4.98 -18.14 21.37
C LYS A 13 -4.46 -17.87 19.95
N LEU A 14 -3.53 -16.95 19.79
CA LEU A 14 -2.81 -16.83 18.52
C LEU A 14 -1.76 -17.94 18.44
N PRO A 15 -1.58 -18.59 17.28
CA PRO A 15 -0.59 -19.65 17.15
C PRO A 15 0.76 -19.23 17.75
N ALA A 16 1.37 -20.07 18.55
CA ALA A 16 2.65 -19.77 19.22
C ALA A 16 3.74 -19.38 18.20
N GLU A 17 3.60 -19.81 16.97
CA GLU A 17 4.48 -19.52 15.86
C GLU A 17 4.35 -18.07 15.36
N VAL A 18 3.15 -17.50 15.36
CA VAL A 18 2.90 -16.08 15.11
C VAL A 18 3.62 -15.22 16.16
N SER A 19 3.61 -15.66 17.43
CA SER A 19 4.28 -14.97 18.54
C SER A 19 5.81 -15.09 18.51
N ARG A 20 6.36 -16.20 18.04
CA ARG A 20 7.81 -16.48 18.09
C ARG A 20 8.58 -15.69 17.04
N ARG A 21 8.05 -15.53 15.83
CA ARG A 21 8.76 -14.89 14.72
C ARG A 21 8.83 -13.39 14.80
N PHE A 22 7.80 -12.74 15.32
CA PHE A 22 7.86 -11.32 15.63
C PHE A 22 9.02 -10.97 16.58
N TYR A 23 9.36 -11.88 17.47
CA TYR A 23 10.48 -11.73 18.39
C TYR A 23 11.85 -11.92 17.71
N GLU A 24 11.98 -12.90 16.82
CA GLU A 24 13.24 -13.24 16.15
C GLU A 24 13.73 -12.13 15.22
N LEU A 25 12.83 -11.41 14.56
CA LEU A 25 13.15 -10.34 13.61
C LEU A 25 13.66 -9.05 14.26
N ASN A 26 13.09 -8.66 15.40
CA ASN A 26 13.57 -7.50 16.13
C ASN A 26 14.77 -7.78 17.04
N ALA A 27 15.05 -9.01 17.35
CA ALA A 27 16.26 -9.40 18.09
C ALA A 27 17.53 -9.32 17.21
N SER A 28 17.41 -9.42 15.90
CA SER A 28 18.52 -9.31 14.94
C SER A 28 18.87 -7.86 14.54
N GLY A 29 18.08 -6.87 14.96
CA GLY A 29 18.36 -5.45 14.74
C GLY A 29 18.32 -5.06 13.25
N HIS A 30 17.29 -4.34 12.86
CA HIS A 30 17.16 -3.58 11.61
C HIS A 30 17.26 -4.33 10.30
N VAL A 31 16.13 -4.39 9.67
CA VAL A 31 16.03 -4.72 8.26
C VAL A 31 15.96 -3.41 7.49
N SER A 32 16.91 -3.16 6.59
CA SER A 32 16.84 -2.06 5.64
C SER A 32 15.82 -2.36 4.55
N PRO A 33 15.17 -1.35 3.92
CA PRO A 33 14.26 -1.59 2.80
C PRO A 33 14.95 -2.45 1.73
N GLY A 34 14.44 -3.67 1.50
CA GLY A 34 15.02 -4.61 0.54
C GLY A 34 15.78 -5.80 1.14
N ASP A 35 15.93 -5.88 2.45
CA ASP A 35 16.54 -7.04 3.08
C ASP A 35 15.54 -8.20 3.16
N VAL A 36 15.86 -9.26 2.45
CA VAL A 36 15.23 -10.59 2.59
C VAL A 36 15.84 -11.27 3.80
N ALA A 37 15.08 -12.08 4.53
CA ALA A 37 15.58 -12.82 5.69
C ALA A 37 16.96 -13.45 5.41
N GLU A 38 17.90 -13.35 6.36
CA GLU A 38 19.31 -13.76 6.19
C GLU A 38 19.50 -15.21 5.71
N ASP A 39 18.47 -16.06 5.76
CA ASP A 39 18.49 -17.44 5.29
C ASP A 39 17.76 -17.67 3.97
N ALA A 40 17.16 -16.65 3.35
CA ALA A 40 16.58 -16.78 2.03
C ALA A 40 17.64 -16.51 0.96
N PRO A 41 17.79 -17.36 -0.08
CA PRO A 41 18.68 -17.05 -1.17
C PRO A 41 18.26 -15.71 -1.80
N SER A 42 19.24 -14.79 -1.92
CA SER A 42 18.98 -13.45 -2.47
C SER A 42 18.36 -13.55 -3.85
N VAL A 43 17.22 -12.92 -4.07
CA VAL A 43 16.49 -12.92 -5.34
C VAL A 43 17.13 -11.95 -6.37
N THR A 44 18.34 -11.48 -6.10
CA THR A 44 19.14 -10.75 -7.08
C THR A 44 19.92 -11.74 -7.93
N ASP A 45 19.44 -12.01 -9.08
CA ASP A 45 20.07 -12.82 -10.14
C ASP A 45 20.12 -14.34 -9.89
N SER A 46 19.42 -14.99 -10.73
CA SER A 46 19.44 -16.43 -10.96
C SER A 46 18.70 -17.30 -9.95
N THR A 47 17.55 -17.61 -10.36
CA THR A 47 16.99 -18.94 -10.38
C THR A 47 15.80 -19.19 -9.46
N ALA A 48 14.64 -19.22 -10.08
CA ALA A 48 13.49 -20.01 -9.61
C ALA A 48 13.91 -21.43 -9.11
N SER A 49 15.08 -21.91 -9.48
CA SER A 49 15.68 -23.20 -9.10
C SER A 49 16.25 -23.22 -7.67
N ALA A 50 16.69 -22.09 -7.13
CA ALA A 50 17.21 -22.06 -5.74
C ALA A 50 16.06 -21.96 -4.71
N LEU A 51 14.96 -21.32 -5.10
CA LEU A 51 13.74 -21.22 -4.26
C LEU A 51 12.90 -22.51 -4.32
N SER A 52 12.97 -23.29 -5.39
CA SER A 52 12.15 -24.50 -5.58
C SER A 52 12.49 -25.65 -4.59
N SER A 53 13.61 -25.57 -3.87
CA SER A 53 13.98 -26.53 -2.83
C SER A 53 13.89 -25.98 -1.41
N TRP A 54 13.47 -24.70 -1.25
CA TRP A 54 13.43 -24.09 0.07
C TRP A 54 12.09 -24.34 0.76
N THR A 55 12.14 -24.89 1.96
CA THR A 55 10.95 -25.24 2.77
C THR A 55 10.70 -24.26 3.93
N GLY A 56 11.49 -23.18 3.99
CA GLY A 56 11.35 -22.14 5.02
C GLY A 56 10.23 -21.15 4.73
N LYS A 57 9.91 -20.32 5.72
CA LYS A 57 9.01 -19.18 5.49
C LYS A 57 9.81 -18.00 4.92
N TYR A 58 9.28 -17.43 3.88
CA TYR A 58 9.75 -16.19 3.29
C TYR A 58 9.16 -15.02 4.08
N HIS A 59 10.00 -14.00 4.33
CA HIS A 59 9.58 -12.76 4.95
C HIS A 59 9.80 -11.60 3.97
N ALA A 60 8.75 -10.80 3.75
CA ALA A 60 8.82 -9.59 2.95
C ALA A 60 8.00 -8.48 3.56
N TYR A 61 8.40 -7.25 3.31
CA TYR A 61 7.68 -6.08 3.80
C TYR A 61 7.85 -4.89 2.86
N TRP A 62 6.87 -3.99 2.91
CA TRP A 62 6.90 -2.71 2.21
C TRP A 62 5.99 -1.70 2.90
N GLY A 63 6.42 -0.44 2.98
CA GLY A 63 5.65 0.61 3.63
C GLY A 63 6.37 1.94 3.73
N VAL A 64 5.98 2.73 4.72
CA VAL A 64 6.57 4.02 5.06
C VAL A 64 7.34 3.89 6.36
N PHE A 65 8.56 4.44 6.38
CA PHE A 65 9.48 4.37 7.51
C PHE A 65 9.80 5.78 7.99
N PRO A 66 9.62 6.11 9.28
CA PRO A 66 10.00 7.39 9.82
C PRO A 66 11.53 7.60 9.74
N THR A 67 11.94 8.80 9.39
CA THR A 67 13.35 9.20 9.28
C THR A 67 13.65 10.31 10.27
N GLY A 68 14.70 10.10 11.09
CA GLY A 68 15.27 11.13 11.97
C GLY A 68 14.44 11.46 13.22
N GLY A 69 15.12 11.48 14.36
CA GLY A 69 14.57 11.92 15.62
C GLY A 69 13.70 10.89 16.37
N THR A 70 13.43 11.21 17.62
CA THR A 70 12.53 10.42 18.46
C THR A 70 11.08 10.74 18.09
N MET A 71 10.31 9.71 17.77
CA MET A 71 8.86 9.83 17.60
C MET A 71 8.17 9.50 18.92
N HIS A 72 7.24 10.35 19.33
CA HIS A 72 6.40 10.16 20.53
C HIS A 72 5.04 9.57 20.21
N GLY A 73 4.79 9.29 18.95
CA GLY A 73 3.58 8.61 18.50
C GLY A 73 3.45 8.60 16.99
N ALA A 74 2.60 7.67 16.52
CA ALA A 74 2.11 7.62 15.15
C ALA A 74 0.60 7.44 15.14
N GLN A 75 -0.03 7.91 14.08
CA GLN A 75 -1.45 7.77 13.81
C GLN A 75 -1.65 7.46 12.34
N ALA A 76 -2.51 6.48 12.06
CA ALA A 76 -2.90 6.12 10.69
C ALA A 76 -4.36 5.68 10.62
N THR A 77 -4.87 5.53 9.40
CA THR A 77 -6.13 4.84 9.13
C THR A 77 -5.84 3.64 8.23
N HIS A 78 -6.08 2.45 8.75
CA HIS A 78 -5.77 1.16 8.15
C HIS A 78 -7.03 0.50 7.58
N SER A 79 -6.97 0.00 6.36
CA SER A 79 -8.05 -0.80 5.80
C SER A 79 -8.12 -2.18 6.42
N VAL A 80 -9.32 -2.76 6.42
CA VAL A 80 -9.57 -4.15 6.79
C VAL A 80 -10.16 -4.88 5.59
N ASN A 81 -9.61 -6.05 5.29
CA ASN A 81 -10.09 -6.89 4.21
C ASN A 81 -10.57 -8.25 4.75
N LEU A 82 -11.88 -8.44 4.85
CA LEU A 82 -12.45 -9.72 5.33
C LEU A 82 -12.44 -10.82 4.28
N SER A 83 -12.17 -10.50 3.02
CA SER A 83 -12.09 -11.46 1.92
C SER A 83 -10.67 -11.99 1.67
N ALA A 84 -9.71 -11.73 2.56
CA ALA A 84 -8.36 -12.27 2.52
C ALA A 84 -8.22 -13.40 3.56
N PRO A 85 -8.68 -14.62 3.27
CA PRO A 85 -8.65 -15.72 4.22
C PRO A 85 -7.26 -16.37 4.23
N VAL A 86 -6.26 -15.69 4.78
CA VAL A 86 -4.94 -16.30 4.98
C VAL A 86 -5.11 -17.50 5.90
N THR A 87 -4.89 -18.68 5.36
CA THR A 87 -5.10 -19.98 6.01
C THR A 87 -3.76 -20.67 6.27
N GLY A 88 -3.80 -21.83 6.89
CA GLY A 88 -2.57 -22.57 7.21
C GLY A 88 -1.67 -21.82 8.17
N ASP A 89 -0.36 -21.90 7.91
CA ASP A 89 0.68 -21.33 8.77
C ASP A 89 1.19 -19.96 8.29
N ASP A 90 0.63 -19.44 7.21
CA ASP A 90 0.99 -18.12 6.70
C ASP A 90 0.36 -17.02 7.53
N THR A 91 1.02 -15.88 7.58
CA THR A 91 0.53 -14.69 8.28
C THR A 91 0.84 -13.44 7.49
N VAL A 92 -0.15 -12.58 7.34
CA VAL A 92 -0.01 -11.25 6.77
C VAL A 92 -0.35 -10.22 7.85
N TYR A 93 0.58 -9.32 8.12
CA TYR A 93 0.40 -8.14 8.96
C TYR A 93 0.25 -6.92 8.03
N ALA A 94 -0.97 -6.47 7.81
CA ALA A 94 -1.21 -5.45 6.80
C ALA A 94 -2.44 -4.58 7.07
N PRO A 95 -2.25 -3.31 7.43
CA PRO A 95 -0.99 -2.68 7.83
C PRO A 95 -0.59 -2.95 9.28
N THR A 96 0.68 -2.69 9.60
CA THR A 96 1.21 -2.66 10.96
C THR A 96 1.90 -1.32 11.24
N LEU A 97 1.71 -0.76 12.43
CA LEU A 97 2.17 0.56 12.85
C LEU A 97 3.05 0.47 14.10
N ASP A 98 4.28 0.93 13.98
CA ASP A 98 5.22 1.16 15.07
C ASP A 98 5.83 2.56 14.92
N PRO A 99 5.60 3.49 15.87
CA PRO A 99 6.09 4.86 15.76
C PRO A 99 7.61 5.03 15.72
N SER A 100 8.34 4.20 16.47
CA SER A 100 9.81 4.23 16.54
C SER A 100 10.33 3.01 17.28
N ASN A 101 11.62 2.75 17.15
CA ASN A 101 12.30 1.65 17.85
C ASN A 101 12.33 1.74 19.39
N ALA A 102 11.95 2.85 19.96
CA ALA A 102 11.77 2.99 21.42
C ALA A 102 10.33 2.68 21.86
N THR A 103 9.46 2.34 20.90
CA THR A 103 8.04 2.08 21.14
C THR A 103 7.87 0.72 21.81
N CYS A 104 6.98 0.67 22.80
CA CYS A 104 6.63 -0.57 23.47
C CYS A 104 5.49 -1.32 22.78
N ILE A 105 4.74 -0.66 21.91
CA ILE A 105 3.54 -1.24 21.29
C ILE A 105 3.65 -1.14 19.78
N GLU A 106 3.34 -2.23 19.11
CA GLU A 106 3.08 -2.26 17.69
C GLU A 106 1.62 -2.65 17.46
N MET A 107 0.92 -1.81 16.68
CA MET A 107 -0.48 -2.02 16.34
C MET A 107 -0.61 -2.66 14.96
N THR A 108 -1.24 -3.81 14.90
CA THR A 108 -1.21 -4.67 13.71
C THR A 108 -2.59 -5.16 13.31
N THR A 109 -2.91 -5.09 12.00
CA THR A 109 -3.98 -5.89 11.40
C THR A 109 -3.41 -7.25 11.02
N ILE A 110 -3.98 -8.32 11.54
CA ILE A 110 -3.45 -9.68 11.44
C ILE A 110 -4.39 -10.53 10.62
N TYR A 111 -3.88 -11.15 9.55
CA TYR A 111 -4.59 -12.13 8.73
C TYR A 111 -3.88 -13.46 8.89
N SER A 112 -4.52 -14.43 9.55
CA SER A 112 -3.94 -15.75 9.79
C SER A 112 -5.02 -16.74 10.19
N GLY A 113 -4.88 -18.03 9.84
CA GLY A 113 -5.82 -19.07 10.22
C GLY A 113 -7.28 -18.80 9.82
N GLY A 114 -7.49 -18.11 8.69
CA GLY A 114 -8.83 -17.76 8.19
C GLY A 114 -9.58 -16.69 8.99
N THR A 115 -8.89 -15.99 9.89
CA THR A 115 -9.50 -14.95 10.74
C THR A 115 -8.71 -13.66 10.65
N VAL A 116 -9.37 -12.54 10.85
CA VAL A 116 -8.76 -11.20 10.91
C VAL A 116 -8.86 -10.64 12.30
N TRP A 117 -7.74 -10.14 12.82
CA TRP A 117 -7.69 -9.47 14.12
C TRP A 117 -7.03 -8.09 14.01
N VAL A 118 -7.30 -7.25 14.99
CA VAL A 118 -6.47 -6.09 15.31
C VAL A 118 -5.81 -6.38 16.64
N GLY A 119 -4.48 -6.29 16.71
CA GLY A 119 -3.68 -6.63 17.86
C GLY A 119 -2.68 -5.56 18.25
N ALA A 120 -2.30 -5.56 19.52
CA ALA A 120 -1.18 -4.81 20.07
C ALA A 120 -0.12 -5.82 20.51
N TRP A 121 1.04 -5.78 19.89
CA TRP A 121 2.21 -6.49 20.33
C TRP A 121 2.97 -5.66 21.36
N ASP A 122 3.34 -6.26 22.48
CA ASP A 122 4.06 -5.58 23.55
C ASP A 122 5.55 -5.99 23.55
N TRP A 123 6.36 -5.10 22.99
CA TRP A 123 7.81 -5.25 22.90
C TRP A 123 8.52 -5.13 24.26
N CYS A 124 7.94 -4.37 25.19
CA CYS A 124 8.52 -4.07 26.50
C CYS A 124 8.16 -5.06 27.57
N ALA A 125 7.26 -6.00 27.30
CA ALA A 125 6.96 -7.07 28.24
C ALA A 125 8.21 -7.91 28.57
N ALA A 126 8.23 -8.48 29.76
CA ALA A 126 9.33 -9.38 30.19
C ALA A 126 9.55 -10.54 29.20
N SER A 127 8.49 -10.95 28.54
CA SER A 127 8.47 -11.86 27.40
C SER A 127 7.61 -11.20 26.34
N PRO A 128 8.18 -10.56 25.30
CA PRO A 128 7.44 -9.91 24.26
C PRO A 128 6.36 -10.80 23.65
N GLY A 129 5.22 -10.21 23.31
CA GLY A 129 4.09 -10.98 22.81
C GLY A 129 2.81 -10.13 22.73
N TRP A 130 1.73 -10.76 22.29
CA TRP A 130 0.43 -10.08 22.19
C TRP A 130 -0.06 -9.61 23.56
N GLY A 131 -0.12 -8.30 23.75
CA GLY A 131 -0.69 -7.66 24.92
C GLY A 131 -2.22 -7.66 24.89
N LYS A 132 -2.78 -7.43 23.71
CA LYS A 132 -4.22 -7.46 23.44
C LYS A 132 -4.52 -7.71 21.98
N TYR A 133 -5.65 -8.35 21.70
CA TYR A 133 -6.25 -8.39 20.36
C TYR A 133 -7.77 -8.43 20.41
N VAL A 134 -8.39 -8.07 19.30
CA VAL A 134 -9.83 -8.17 19.04
C VAL A 134 -10.05 -8.81 17.67
N VAL A 135 -11.06 -9.69 17.57
CA VAL A 135 -11.48 -10.23 16.27
C VAL A 135 -12.23 -9.15 15.50
N VAL A 136 -11.89 -8.97 14.24
CA VAL A 136 -12.64 -8.11 13.34
C VAL A 136 -13.91 -8.84 12.90
N ASN A 137 -15.00 -8.50 13.54
CA ASN A 137 -16.35 -9.03 13.26
C ASN A 137 -17.30 -7.86 12.96
N SER A 138 -18.60 -8.12 12.78
CA SER A 138 -19.59 -7.08 12.51
C SER A 138 -19.59 -5.99 13.56
N ALA A 139 -19.53 -6.33 14.85
CA ALA A 139 -19.53 -5.34 15.93
C ALA A 139 -18.27 -4.44 15.90
N PHE A 140 -17.11 -5.01 15.57
CA PHE A 140 -15.89 -4.21 15.35
C PHE A 140 -16.05 -3.27 14.14
N LEU A 141 -16.57 -3.79 13.04
CA LEU A 141 -16.78 -3.00 11.81
C LEU A 141 -17.74 -1.85 12.05
N ASP A 142 -18.85 -2.11 12.73
CA ASP A 142 -19.88 -1.10 12.98
C ASP A 142 -19.34 0.03 13.87
N THR A 143 -18.58 -0.30 14.93
CA THR A 143 -18.12 0.66 15.95
C THR A 143 -16.81 1.36 15.57
N TYR A 144 -15.84 0.63 15.03
CA TYR A 144 -14.46 1.13 14.87
C TYR A 144 -14.06 1.40 13.42
N THR A 145 -14.96 1.22 12.43
CA THR A 145 -14.62 1.48 11.05
C THR A 145 -15.51 2.50 10.37
N LYS A 146 -14.92 3.19 9.39
CA LYS A 146 -15.63 3.95 8.36
C LYS A 146 -15.12 3.54 6.99
N LYS A 147 -15.86 3.85 5.94
CA LYS A 147 -15.38 3.63 4.58
C LYS A 147 -14.38 4.71 4.17
N VAL A 148 -13.16 4.29 3.81
CA VAL A 148 -12.14 5.12 3.18
C VAL A 148 -11.78 4.47 1.85
N ASN A 149 -11.88 5.22 0.77
CA ASN A 149 -11.72 4.70 -0.60
C ASN A 149 -12.56 3.44 -0.86
N GLY A 150 -13.82 3.45 -0.37
CA GLY A 150 -14.78 2.35 -0.51
C GLY A 150 -14.57 1.16 0.44
N ARG A 151 -13.53 1.14 1.29
CA ARG A 151 -13.15 0.01 2.15
C ARG A 151 -13.38 0.29 3.63
N PRO A 152 -13.84 -0.69 4.42
CA PRO A 152 -13.86 -0.56 5.87
C PRO A 152 -12.44 -0.25 6.36
N SER A 153 -12.30 0.79 7.17
CA SER A 153 -10.99 1.22 7.68
C SER A 153 -11.13 1.75 9.09
N TYR A 154 -10.21 1.38 9.97
CA TYR A 154 -10.17 1.84 11.36
C TYR A 154 -9.03 2.82 11.56
N SER A 155 -9.20 3.80 12.44
CA SER A 155 -8.13 4.71 12.81
C SER A 155 -7.47 4.25 14.10
N VAL A 156 -6.14 4.29 14.09
CA VAL A 156 -5.27 3.83 15.16
C VAL A 156 -4.30 4.93 15.56
N GLN A 157 -4.02 5.01 16.85
CA GLN A 157 -2.91 5.79 17.41
C GLN A 157 -2.07 4.90 18.31
N ASP A 158 -0.77 5.13 18.29
CA ASP A 158 0.17 4.61 19.26
C ASP A 158 1.02 5.76 19.79
N VAL A 159 0.95 6.02 21.09
CA VAL A 159 1.44 7.26 21.72
C VAL A 159 2.22 6.96 22.97
N GLN A 160 3.40 7.59 23.12
CA GLN A 160 4.14 7.61 24.38
C GLN A 160 3.42 8.48 25.39
N THR A 161 2.73 7.87 26.34
CA THR A 161 1.93 8.57 27.35
C THR A 161 2.70 9.00 28.57
N ASN A 162 3.90 8.42 28.78
CA ASN A 162 4.82 8.86 29.84
C ASN A 162 6.27 8.67 29.38
N VAL A 163 6.98 9.78 29.19
CA VAL A 163 8.37 9.76 28.71
C VAL A 163 9.36 9.28 29.77
N THR A 164 9.09 9.54 31.05
CA THR A 164 9.99 9.16 32.14
C THR A 164 10.04 7.64 32.33
N THR A 165 8.90 6.99 32.19
CA THR A 165 8.77 5.54 32.30
C THR A 165 8.75 4.84 30.96
N ASN A 166 8.79 5.60 29.84
CA ASN A 166 8.58 5.12 28.50
C ASN A 166 7.30 4.27 28.36
N GLU A 167 6.23 4.75 28.95
CA GLU A 167 4.93 4.10 28.86
C GLU A 167 4.25 4.47 27.54
N TRP A 168 3.73 3.46 26.86
CA TRP A 168 3.02 3.62 25.60
C TRP A 168 1.57 3.18 25.74
N THR A 169 0.68 3.85 25.03
CA THR A 169 -0.74 3.51 24.98
C THR A 169 -1.23 3.57 23.54
N SER A 170 -1.83 2.49 23.09
CA SER A 170 -2.50 2.45 21.80
C SER A 170 -4.00 2.70 21.94
N TYR A 171 -4.56 3.31 20.91
CA TYR A 171 -5.96 3.72 20.85
C TYR A 171 -6.60 3.32 19.53
N LEU A 172 -7.89 3.01 19.55
CA LEU A 172 -8.76 2.93 18.39
C LEU A 172 -9.79 4.05 18.43
N TYR A 173 -10.09 4.61 17.26
CA TYR A 173 -11.12 5.62 17.15
C TYR A 173 -12.51 4.96 17.06
N ASN A 174 -13.37 5.28 18.01
CA ASN A 174 -14.77 4.86 18.02
C ASN A 174 -15.58 5.85 17.17
N TYR A 175 -16.13 5.38 16.05
CA TYR A 175 -16.87 6.24 15.12
C TYR A 175 -18.30 6.55 15.57
N ASP A 176 -18.84 5.80 16.55
CA ASP A 176 -20.16 6.08 17.14
C ASP A 176 -20.08 7.22 18.17
N THR A 177 -19.07 7.17 19.03
CA THR A 177 -18.89 8.17 20.09
C THR A 177 -18.02 9.36 19.66
N HIS A 178 -17.31 9.24 18.53
CA HIS A 178 -16.33 10.20 18.04
C HIS A 178 -15.15 10.44 19.01
N GLU A 179 -14.73 9.39 19.72
CA GLU A 179 -13.67 9.45 20.73
C GLU A 179 -12.58 8.40 20.48
N TRP A 180 -11.37 8.71 20.93
CA TRP A 180 -10.27 7.75 20.98
C TRP A 180 -10.41 6.87 22.22
N GLU A 181 -10.57 5.58 22.05
CA GLU A 181 -10.67 4.61 23.13
C GLU A 181 -9.35 3.86 23.33
N THR A 182 -8.91 3.75 24.58
CA THR A 182 -7.72 2.95 24.91
C THR A 182 -7.91 1.52 24.45
N PHE A 183 -7.00 1.08 23.58
CA PHE A 183 -6.92 -0.29 23.16
C PHE A 183 -6.01 -1.08 24.09
N PHE A 184 -4.74 -0.71 24.20
CA PHE A 184 -3.77 -1.38 25.05
C PHE A 184 -2.81 -0.36 25.67
N LYS A 185 -2.25 -0.70 26.83
CA LYS A 185 -1.25 0.09 27.53
C LYS A 185 -0.11 -0.83 27.94
N SER A 186 1.13 -0.48 27.58
CA SER A 186 2.29 -1.21 28.01
C SER A 186 2.51 -1.07 29.53
N ALA A 187 2.96 -2.13 30.16
CA ALA A 187 3.09 -2.17 31.61
C ALA A 187 4.43 -1.66 32.12
N ASP A 188 5.46 -1.58 31.27
CA ASP A 188 6.84 -1.39 31.68
C ASP A 188 7.61 -0.37 30.84
N THR A 189 8.74 0.04 31.39
CA THR A 189 9.76 0.86 30.72
C THR A 189 10.35 0.10 29.55
N SER A 190 10.68 0.84 28.48
CA SER A 190 11.30 0.28 27.28
C SER A 190 12.58 -0.47 27.63
N LYS A 191 12.66 -1.68 27.13
CA LYS A 191 13.88 -2.49 27.10
C LYS A 191 14.54 -2.47 25.73
N LEU A 192 13.92 -1.79 24.76
CA LEU A 192 14.43 -1.67 23.42
C LEU A 192 15.57 -0.64 23.40
N SER A 193 16.68 -0.99 22.81
CA SER A 193 17.77 -0.06 22.54
C SER A 193 17.40 0.83 21.35
N ASN A 194 17.76 2.09 21.38
CA ASN A 194 17.47 3.09 20.34
C ASN A 194 18.24 2.83 19.04
N SER A 195 17.94 1.80 18.32
CA SER A 195 18.68 1.39 17.13
C SER A 195 17.80 1.22 15.88
N GLY A 196 16.91 2.14 15.58
CA GLY A 196 16.14 2.11 14.34
C GLY A 196 14.88 2.94 14.32
N GLY A 197 14.28 3.09 13.15
CA GLY A 197 13.02 3.77 12.95
C GLY A 197 11.82 2.83 13.16
N GLY A 198 10.63 3.40 13.34
CA GLY A 198 9.39 2.66 13.27
C GLY A 198 8.95 2.42 11.83
N TRP A 199 7.71 2.04 11.66
CA TRP A 199 7.12 1.75 10.36
C TRP A 199 5.59 1.94 10.36
N ASP A 200 5.07 2.09 9.18
CA ASP A 200 3.69 1.79 8.80
C ASP A 200 3.78 0.98 7.51
N MET A 201 3.57 -0.33 7.57
CA MET A 201 3.90 -1.22 6.48
C MET A 201 2.94 -2.41 6.35
N MET A 202 3.00 -3.08 5.22
CA MET A 202 2.60 -4.47 5.05
C MET A 202 3.79 -5.36 5.29
N GLU A 203 3.59 -6.44 6.01
CA GLU A 203 4.57 -7.46 6.30
C GLU A 203 3.95 -8.84 6.11
N VAL A 204 4.67 -9.77 5.51
CA VAL A 204 4.18 -11.11 5.21
C VAL A 204 5.20 -12.18 5.60
N TYR A 205 4.69 -13.24 6.21
CA TYR A 205 5.41 -14.48 6.49
C TYR A 205 4.69 -15.62 5.78
N THR A 206 5.30 -16.17 4.75
CA THR A 206 4.67 -17.13 3.85
C THR A 206 5.61 -18.27 3.47
N HIS A 207 5.05 -19.44 3.24
CA HIS A 207 5.78 -20.51 2.61
C HIS A 207 5.87 -20.27 1.10
N TYR A 208 6.99 -20.65 0.53
CA TYR A 208 7.16 -20.65 -0.92
C TYR A 208 6.39 -21.82 -1.56
N ASP A 209 5.57 -21.53 -2.55
CA ASP A 209 4.92 -22.55 -3.37
C ASP A 209 5.79 -22.85 -4.62
N PRO A 210 6.43 -24.02 -4.70
CA PRO A 210 7.30 -24.36 -5.81
C PRO A 210 6.53 -24.53 -7.13
N THR A 211 5.21 -24.67 -7.09
CA THR A 211 4.36 -24.82 -8.28
C THR A 211 4.15 -23.49 -8.98
N THR A 212 3.91 -22.45 -8.21
CA THR A 212 3.64 -21.10 -8.71
C THR A 212 4.90 -20.24 -8.78
N GLY A 213 5.91 -20.56 -7.96
CA GLY A 213 7.09 -19.71 -7.79
C GLY A 213 6.83 -18.51 -6.86
N GLU A 214 5.80 -18.56 -6.04
CA GLU A 214 5.32 -17.45 -5.21
C GLU A 214 5.10 -17.88 -3.75
N GLY A 215 4.88 -16.90 -2.88
CA GLY A 215 4.39 -17.16 -1.53
C GLY A 215 2.94 -17.65 -1.55
N GLN A 216 2.59 -18.60 -0.71
CA GLN A 216 1.23 -19.14 -0.63
C GLN A 216 0.19 -18.05 -0.34
N TYR A 217 0.56 -17.02 0.44
CA TYR A 217 -0.32 -15.89 0.71
C TYR A 217 -0.81 -15.17 -0.55
N CYS A 218 -0.06 -15.25 -1.65
CA CYS A 218 -0.42 -14.61 -2.91
C CYS A 218 -1.77 -15.13 -3.44
N ALA A 219 -1.95 -16.44 -3.47
CA ALA A 219 -3.22 -17.05 -3.86
C ALA A 219 -4.34 -16.78 -2.84
N GLU A 220 -4.00 -16.78 -1.55
CA GLU A 220 -4.96 -16.61 -0.45
C GLU A 220 -5.48 -15.17 -0.31
N THR A 221 -4.67 -14.18 -0.71
CA THR A 221 -5.04 -12.76 -0.63
C THR A 221 -5.47 -12.18 -1.97
N LYS A 222 -5.76 -13.01 -2.97
CA LYS A 222 -6.18 -12.54 -4.30
C LYS A 222 -7.41 -11.65 -4.20
N GLY A 223 -7.35 -10.48 -4.84
CA GLY A 223 -8.38 -9.44 -4.76
C GLY A 223 -8.33 -8.59 -3.47
N ALA A 224 -7.41 -8.91 -2.55
CA ALA A 224 -7.25 -8.12 -1.34
C ALA A 224 -6.57 -6.78 -1.62
N VAL A 225 -6.98 -5.77 -0.85
CA VAL A 225 -6.35 -4.44 -0.86
C VAL A 225 -5.99 -4.05 0.56
N PHE A 226 -4.72 -3.88 0.83
CA PHE A 226 -4.18 -3.40 2.10
C PHE A 226 -3.79 -1.94 1.95
N GLN A 227 -4.37 -1.06 2.76
CA GLN A 227 -4.24 0.38 2.58
C GLN A 227 -3.98 1.09 3.90
N THR A 228 -3.04 2.02 3.87
CA THR A 228 -2.84 3.05 4.89
C THR A 228 -3.19 4.42 4.32
N THR A 229 -3.82 5.26 5.11
CA THR A 229 -4.08 6.67 4.77
C THR A 229 -3.90 7.57 5.99
N GLY A 230 -3.52 8.81 5.74
CA GLY A 230 -3.44 9.84 6.76
C GLY A 230 -2.40 9.59 7.84
N LEU A 231 -1.26 8.95 7.48
CA LEU A 231 -0.16 8.72 8.39
C LEU A 231 0.40 10.04 8.92
N LYS A 232 0.53 10.12 10.23
CA LYS A 232 1.07 11.27 10.97
C LYS A 232 1.99 10.81 12.08
N TYR A 233 2.94 11.64 12.41
CA TYR A 233 3.86 11.43 13.53
C TYR A 233 3.71 12.51 14.58
N GLN A 234 3.99 12.15 15.82
CA GLN A 234 4.13 13.06 16.94
C GLN A 234 5.62 13.22 17.28
N THR A 235 6.23 14.29 16.76
CA THR A 235 7.66 14.60 16.96
C THR A 235 7.93 15.43 18.23
N SER A 236 6.86 15.97 18.81
CA SER A 236 6.84 16.67 20.10
C SER A 236 5.52 16.39 20.79
N TYR A 237 5.50 16.46 22.12
CA TYR A 237 4.27 16.20 22.87
C TYR A 237 3.11 17.08 22.42
N GLY A 238 2.00 16.43 22.06
CA GLY A 238 0.73 17.07 21.70
C GLY A 238 0.62 17.57 20.25
N GLY A 239 1.69 17.55 19.47
CA GLY A 239 1.68 18.00 18.06
C GLY A 239 1.68 16.84 17.06
N TRP A 240 0.69 16.79 16.15
CA TRP A 240 0.65 15.84 15.04
C TRP A 240 1.09 16.49 13.73
N THR A 241 2.06 15.90 13.06
CA THR A 241 2.57 16.34 11.75
C THR A 241 2.36 15.22 10.74
N ALA A 242 1.87 15.55 9.55
CA ALA A 242 1.76 14.57 8.47
C ALA A 242 3.10 13.93 8.16
N ALA A 243 3.10 12.66 7.79
CA ALA A 243 4.26 12.02 7.22
C ALA A 243 4.59 12.68 5.87
N THR A 244 5.85 13.06 5.68
CA THR A 244 6.38 13.75 4.51
C THR A 244 7.81 13.29 4.23
N GLU A 245 8.38 13.64 3.10
CA GLU A 245 9.79 13.34 2.78
C GLU A 245 10.78 13.89 3.81
N ALA A 246 10.39 14.91 4.55
CA ALA A 246 11.25 15.50 5.60
C ALA A 246 11.35 14.64 6.87
N ASN A 247 10.39 13.75 7.11
CA ASN A 247 10.29 12.95 8.34
C ASN A 247 10.05 11.46 8.10
N SER A 248 9.99 11.03 6.85
CA SER A 248 9.77 9.62 6.49
C SER A 248 10.33 9.30 5.11
N SER A 249 10.54 8.02 4.85
CA SER A 249 10.92 7.47 3.56
C SER A 249 9.92 6.42 3.11
N VAL A 250 9.75 6.30 1.80
CA VAL A 250 8.97 5.23 1.18
C VAL A 250 9.73 4.73 -0.04
N ALA A 251 9.83 3.41 -0.19
CA ALA A 251 10.38 2.84 -1.40
C ALA A 251 9.37 3.02 -2.55
N THR A 252 9.72 3.82 -3.55
CA THR A 252 8.87 4.11 -4.71
C THR A 252 8.97 3.06 -5.81
N THR A 253 9.97 2.17 -5.73
CA THR A 253 10.23 1.10 -6.70
C THR A 253 10.36 -0.23 -5.96
N VAL A 254 9.24 -0.89 -5.73
CA VAL A 254 9.21 -2.28 -5.24
C VAL A 254 8.82 -3.17 -6.40
N LYS A 255 9.63 -4.19 -6.67
CA LYS A 255 9.23 -5.22 -7.64
C LYS A 255 8.28 -6.18 -6.93
N SER A 256 7.19 -6.56 -7.59
CA SER A 256 6.25 -7.57 -7.06
C SER A 256 6.96 -8.86 -6.66
N SER A 257 8.02 -9.22 -7.38
CA SER A 257 8.90 -10.36 -7.05
C SER A 257 9.56 -10.25 -5.68
N ASP A 258 9.87 -9.03 -5.21
CA ASP A 258 10.52 -8.82 -3.91
C ASP A 258 9.55 -9.10 -2.74
N LEU A 259 8.25 -9.07 -3.02
CA LEU A 259 7.18 -9.43 -2.08
C LEU A 259 6.73 -10.88 -2.24
N GLY A 260 7.35 -11.64 -3.16
CA GLY A 260 6.99 -13.04 -3.41
C GLY A 260 5.57 -13.23 -3.96
N CYS A 261 5.04 -12.24 -4.66
CA CYS A 261 3.71 -12.29 -5.28
C CYS A 261 3.70 -11.42 -6.55
N SER A 262 3.65 -12.04 -7.72
CA SER A 262 3.76 -11.35 -9.02
C SER A 262 2.57 -10.44 -9.32
N ASP A 263 1.41 -10.76 -8.76
CA ASP A 263 0.18 -10.00 -8.95
C ASP A 263 0.03 -8.84 -7.93
N LEU A 264 0.93 -8.75 -6.95
CA LEU A 264 0.89 -7.67 -5.97
C LEU A 264 1.36 -6.37 -6.59
N SER A 265 0.50 -5.39 -6.62
CA SER A 265 0.80 -4.03 -7.03
C SER A 265 0.73 -3.07 -5.86
N TYR A 266 1.58 -2.06 -5.87
CA TYR A 266 1.55 -1.01 -4.88
C TYR A 266 1.25 0.35 -5.52
N ALA A 267 0.66 1.24 -4.76
CA ALA A 267 0.43 2.61 -5.16
C ALA A 267 0.67 3.54 -3.97
N VAL A 268 1.38 4.63 -4.22
CA VAL A 268 1.44 5.75 -3.27
C VAL A 268 0.19 6.60 -3.49
N LEU A 269 -0.71 6.62 -2.50
CA LEU A 269 -1.96 7.37 -2.56
C LEU A 269 -1.76 8.84 -2.20
N THR A 270 -0.88 9.10 -1.24
CA THR A 270 -0.45 10.43 -0.83
C THR A 270 1.02 10.32 -0.44
N PRO A 271 1.90 11.16 -0.98
CA PRO A 271 3.33 11.07 -0.70
C PRO A 271 3.60 10.91 0.79
N ASN A 272 4.33 9.87 1.16
CA ASN A 272 4.73 9.49 2.52
C ASN A 272 3.61 9.28 3.56
N SER A 273 2.34 9.63 3.27
CA SER A 273 1.25 9.54 4.26
C SER A 273 0.12 8.60 3.87
N GLY A 274 0.22 7.95 2.73
CA GLY A 274 -0.75 6.95 2.31
C GLY A 274 -0.25 6.05 1.20
N PHE A 275 -0.51 4.75 1.33
CA PHE A 275 -0.17 3.76 0.33
C PHE A 275 -1.25 2.68 0.24
N SER A 276 -1.21 1.92 -0.83
CA SER A 276 -2.05 0.76 -1.06
C SER A 276 -1.24 -0.36 -1.69
N LEU A 277 -1.40 -1.57 -1.17
CA LEU A 277 -0.99 -2.80 -1.84
C LEU A 277 -2.23 -3.57 -2.25
N THR A 278 -2.30 -3.95 -3.51
CA THR A 278 -3.41 -4.72 -4.07
C THR A 278 -2.88 -6.00 -4.66
N ASN A 279 -3.44 -7.11 -4.26
CA ASN A 279 -3.16 -8.40 -4.87
C ASN A 279 -4.10 -8.63 -6.07
N GLU A 280 -3.96 -7.75 -7.03
CA GLU A 280 -4.55 -7.87 -8.36
C GLU A 280 -3.58 -7.21 -9.34
N LYS A 281 -3.36 -7.88 -10.45
CA LYS A 281 -2.56 -7.29 -11.51
C LYS A 281 -3.28 -6.04 -12.02
N ASN A 282 -2.59 -4.92 -12.03
CA ASN A 282 -3.14 -3.72 -12.63
C ASN A 282 -3.47 -4.01 -14.10
N PRO A 283 -4.66 -3.68 -14.58
CA PRO A 283 -5.01 -3.85 -15.98
C PRO A 283 -3.94 -3.24 -16.87
N THR A 284 -3.36 -4.04 -17.73
CA THR A 284 -2.31 -3.61 -18.66
C THR A 284 -2.64 -4.07 -20.06
N GLY A 285 -2.57 -3.14 -21.00
CA GLY A 285 -2.84 -3.43 -22.40
C GLY A 285 -3.03 -2.16 -23.22
N PRO A 286 -3.41 -2.31 -24.49
CA PRO A 286 -3.68 -1.17 -25.35
C PRO A 286 -4.96 -0.43 -24.93
N ILE A 287 -4.88 0.90 -24.90
CA ILE A 287 -6.06 1.75 -24.89
C ILE A 287 -6.34 2.09 -26.36
N SER A 288 -7.52 1.70 -26.86
CA SER A 288 -7.84 1.87 -28.28
C SER A 288 -9.18 2.56 -28.51
N ASN A 289 -9.37 3.18 -29.67
CA ASN A 289 -10.63 3.76 -30.08
C ASN A 289 -11.39 2.86 -31.08
N SER A 290 -12.61 3.24 -31.42
CA SER A 290 -13.48 2.49 -32.35
C SER A 290 -12.97 2.47 -33.80
N ALA A 291 -11.99 3.32 -34.14
CA ALA A 291 -11.36 3.36 -35.45
C ALA A 291 -10.15 2.40 -35.56
N GLY A 292 -9.86 1.61 -34.50
CA GLY A 292 -8.72 0.69 -34.48
C GLY A 292 -7.38 1.37 -34.27
N MET A 293 -7.38 2.59 -33.70
CA MET A 293 -6.16 3.30 -33.34
C MET A 293 -5.88 3.10 -31.86
N CYS A 294 -4.61 2.93 -31.51
CA CYS A 294 -4.14 2.82 -30.13
C CYS A 294 -3.52 4.13 -29.63
N VAL A 295 -3.71 4.38 -28.35
CA VAL A 295 -2.97 5.41 -27.61
C VAL A 295 -1.52 4.95 -27.55
N ASP A 296 -0.60 5.82 -27.95
CA ASP A 296 0.79 5.49 -28.23
C ASP A 296 1.74 6.54 -27.66
N ASN A 297 2.76 6.08 -26.94
CA ASN A 297 3.89 6.92 -26.58
C ASN A 297 4.80 7.08 -27.78
N ARG A 298 4.82 8.28 -28.37
CA ARG A 298 5.46 8.55 -29.65
C ARG A 298 6.89 8.04 -29.73
N LEU A 299 7.14 7.10 -30.64
CA LEU A 299 8.45 6.50 -30.91
C LEU A 299 9.07 5.76 -29.69
N GLY A 300 8.31 5.43 -28.66
CA GLY A 300 8.84 4.83 -27.44
C GLY A 300 9.82 5.74 -26.68
N ASN A 301 9.75 7.04 -26.88
CA ASN A 301 10.67 7.97 -26.23
C ASN A 301 10.18 8.30 -24.81
N THR A 302 11.04 8.03 -23.81
CA THR A 302 10.73 8.24 -22.39
C THR A 302 11.13 9.60 -21.84
N ALA A 303 11.53 10.55 -22.71
CA ALA A 303 11.78 11.93 -22.28
C ALA A 303 10.49 12.63 -21.82
N ASN A 304 10.59 13.44 -20.77
CA ASN A 304 9.48 14.26 -20.31
C ASN A 304 9.00 15.19 -21.43
N GLY A 305 7.68 15.30 -21.59
CA GLY A 305 7.07 16.09 -22.63
C GLY A 305 6.88 15.34 -23.95
N ASN A 306 7.21 14.03 -23.99
CA ASN A 306 6.98 13.26 -25.23
C ASN A 306 5.47 13.18 -25.53
N PRO A 307 5.05 13.43 -26.79
CA PRO A 307 3.64 13.36 -27.15
C PRO A 307 3.01 12.00 -26.91
N VAL A 308 1.84 11.98 -26.31
CA VAL A 308 0.92 10.83 -26.35
C VAL A 308 -0.02 11.05 -27.53
N GLN A 309 -0.08 10.08 -28.42
CA GLN A 309 -0.71 10.23 -29.74
C GLN A 309 -1.58 9.01 -30.11
N LEU A 310 -2.25 9.09 -31.24
CA LEU A 310 -2.87 7.95 -31.90
C LEU A 310 -1.90 7.31 -32.90
N TYR A 311 -1.82 5.99 -32.90
CA TYR A 311 -1.07 5.24 -33.87
C TYR A 311 -1.76 3.91 -34.21
N TRP A 312 -1.36 3.25 -35.28
CA TRP A 312 -1.83 1.90 -35.57
C TRP A 312 -1.50 0.98 -34.39
N CYS A 313 -2.45 0.16 -33.95
CA CYS A 313 -2.18 -0.87 -32.92
C CYS A 313 -1.11 -1.85 -33.44
N ASN A 314 -0.01 -1.97 -32.74
CA ASN A 314 1.18 -2.71 -33.19
C ASN A 314 1.84 -3.54 -32.07
N ASP A 315 1.19 -3.68 -30.93
CA ASP A 315 1.59 -4.48 -29.76
C ASP A 315 2.98 -4.12 -29.18
N THR A 316 3.49 -2.92 -29.47
CA THR A 316 4.75 -2.44 -28.86
C THR A 316 4.55 -1.97 -27.43
N ASN A 317 5.64 -1.88 -26.65
CA ASN A 317 5.61 -1.37 -25.27
C ASN A 317 5.05 0.06 -25.18
N SER A 318 5.21 0.86 -26.24
CA SER A 318 4.67 2.21 -26.34
C SER A 318 3.15 2.30 -26.30
N GLN A 319 2.48 1.15 -26.46
CA GLN A 319 1.01 1.01 -26.43
C GLN A 319 0.52 0.15 -25.28
N GLN A 320 1.41 -0.33 -24.41
CA GLN A 320 1.05 -1.08 -23.21
C GLN A 320 0.88 -0.11 -22.05
N TRP A 321 -0.37 0.23 -21.77
CA TRP A 321 -0.75 1.15 -20.70
C TRP A 321 -1.23 0.38 -19.49
N THR A 322 -0.65 0.65 -18.34
CA THR A 322 -1.05 0.09 -17.04
C THR A 322 -1.90 1.09 -16.28
N LEU A 323 -3.11 0.70 -15.94
CA LEU A 323 -4.01 1.50 -15.11
C LEU A 323 -3.73 1.22 -13.64
N GLN A 324 -3.21 2.21 -12.94
CA GLN A 324 -2.87 2.11 -11.53
C GLN A 324 -4.07 2.45 -10.64
N LEU A 325 -4.13 1.87 -9.45
CA LEU A 325 -5.19 2.14 -8.47
C LEU A 325 -5.24 3.58 -7.98
N ASN A 326 -4.12 4.29 -8.01
CA ASN A 326 -4.05 5.71 -7.65
C ASN A 326 -4.55 6.64 -8.76
N GLY A 327 -5.04 6.07 -9.87
CA GLY A 327 -5.54 6.81 -11.02
C GLY A 327 -4.47 7.19 -12.04
N THR A 328 -3.19 6.85 -11.85
CA THR A 328 -2.20 7.08 -12.90
C THR A 328 -2.35 6.05 -14.03
N ILE A 329 -2.13 6.48 -15.27
CA ILE A 329 -2.03 5.62 -16.45
C ILE A 329 -0.58 5.66 -16.91
N MET A 330 0.10 4.51 -16.93
CA MET A 330 1.55 4.45 -17.13
C MET A 330 1.93 3.61 -18.34
N ALA A 331 2.95 4.05 -19.06
CA ALA A 331 3.69 3.25 -20.03
C ALA A 331 5.19 3.50 -19.85
N GLU A 332 6.02 2.46 -20.04
CA GLU A 332 7.48 2.58 -20.01
C GLU A 332 8.03 3.32 -18.77
N SER A 333 7.42 3.06 -17.58
CA SER A 333 7.76 3.67 -16.28
C SER A 333 7.49 5.18 -16.16
N LYS A 334 6.68 5.74 -17.04
CA LYS A 334 6.26 7.14 -17.05
C LYS A 334 4.75 7.25 -16.99
N CYS A 335 4.24 8.39 -16.56
CA CYS A 335 2.81 8.68 -16.46
C CYS A 335 2.28 9.45 -17.68
N MET A 336 1.09 9.09 -18.11
CA MET A 336 0.28 9.93 -19.00
C MET A 336 -0.12 11.20 -18.23
N ALA A 337 0.21 12.37 -18.77
CA ALA A 337 0.03 13.63 -18.09
C ALA A 337 -0.63 14.69 -18.99
N VAL A 338 -1.49 15.49 -18.40
CA VAL A 338 -1.97 16.73 -19.04
C VAL A 338 -0.84 17.75 -18.99
N LYS A 339 -0.43 18.24 -20.15
CA LYS A 339 0.71 19.15 -20.30
C LYS A 339 0.61 20.35 -19.37
N GLY A 340 1.64 20.47 -18.49
CA GLY A 340 1.71 21.56 -17.52
C GLY A 340 0.55 21.63 -16.54
N GLY A 341 -0.23 20.55 -16.37
CA GLY A 341 -1.44 20.54 -15.54
C GLY A 341 -2.54 21.50 -16.02
N GLY A 342 -2.56 21.83 -17.33
CA GLY A 342 -3.53 22.75 -17.90
C GLY A 342 -4.96 22.23 -17.83
N THR A 343 -5.95 23.13 -17.76
CA THR A 343 -7.37 22.78 -17.61
C THR A 343 -8.26 23.23 -18.76
N ALA A 344 -7.66 23.82 -19.78
CA ALA A 344 -8.40 24.32 -20.95
C ALA A 344 -8.66 23.23 -22.00
N ASP A 345 -9.75 23.32 -22.74
CA ASP A 345 -9.97 22.48 -23.92
C ASP A 345 -8.80 22.64 -24.90
N GLY A 346 -8.35 21.53 -25.47
CA GLY A 346 -7.20 21.50 -26.37
C GLY A 346 -5.85 21.40 -25.66
N THR A 347 -5.80 21.34 -24.31
CA THR A 347 -4.53 21.09 -23.63
C THR A 347 -4.04 19.69 -24.00
N LEU A 348 -2.79 19.61 -24.48
CA LEU A 348 -2.20 18.38 -24.99
C LEU A 348 -1.90 17.39 -23.89
N VAL A 349 -1.81 16.11 -24.25
CA VAL A 349 -1.39 15.03 -23.38
C VAL A 349 0.01 14.59 -23.77
N GLU A 350 0.85 14.38 -22.76
CA GLU A 350 2.25 14.02 -22.90
C GLU A 350 2.64 12.92 -21.92
N LEU A 351 3.77 12.28 -22.16
CA LEU A 351 4.42 11.38 -21.21
C LEU A 351 5.33 12.21 -20.29
N TYR A 352 5.27 11.96 -19.00
CA TYR A 352 6.04 12.71 -17.99
C TYR A 352 6.46 11.82 -16.82
N ASP A 353 7.45 12.26 -16.03
CA ASP A 353 7.75 11.61 -14.75
C ASP A 353 6.50 11.57 -13.88
N CYS A 354 6.29 10.46 -13.19
CA CYS A 354 5.19 10.36 -12.23
C CYS A 354 5.53 11.24 -11.02
N ASP A 355 4.91 12.38 -10.91
CA ASP A 355 5.14 13.41 -9.88
C ASP A 355 3.95 13.56 -8.91
N GLY A 356 2.87 12.78 -9.13
CA GLY A 356 1.65 12.83 -8.32
C GLY A 356 0.81 14.09 -8.53
N SER A 357 1.07 14.89 -9.56
CA SER A 357 0.26 16.05 -9.91
C SER A 357 -1.15 15.64 -10.33
N GLY A 358 -2.12 16.55 -10.16
CA GLY A 358 -3.52 16.29 -10.51
C GLY A 358 -3.72 15.99 -12.01
N GLY A 359 -2.89 16.55 -12.88
CA GLY A 359 -2.93 16.28 -14.33
C GLY A 359 -2.44 14.88 -14.73
N GLN A 360 -2.03 14.07 -13.77
CA GLN A 360 -1.69 12.64 -13.95
C GLN A 360 -2.73 11.70 -13.35
N ASN A 361 -3.80 12.24 -12.78
CA ASN A 361 -4.87 11.45 -12.19
C ASN A 361 -6.00 11.26 -13.19
N TRP A 362 -6.24 10.03 -13.60
CA TRP A 362 -7.22 9.67 -14.60
C TRP A 362 -8.25 8.70 -14.01
N GLN A 363 -9.49 8.85 -14.43
CA GLN A 363 -10.58 7.95 -14.07
C GLN A 363 -11.15 7.29 -15.32
N ALA A 364 -10.90 6.00 -15.48
CA ALA A 364 -11.60 5.19 -16.48
C ALA A 364 -13.07 5.03 -16.06
N ARG A 365 -14.00 5.40 -16.91
CA ARG A 365 -15.44 5.38 -16.64
C ARG A 365 -16.11 4.23 -17.41
N ALA A 366 -17.23 3.76 -16.89
CA ALA A 366 -17.98 2.67 -17.50
C ALA A 366 -18.54 3.01 -18.89
N ASP A 367 -18.65 4.27 -19.23
CA ASP A 367 -19.07 4.74 -20.56
C ASP A 367 -17.94 4.76 -21.59
N GLY A 368 -16.73 4.32 -21.18
CA GLY A 368 -15.53 4.29 -22.01
C GLY A 368 -14.77 5.62 -22.05
N THR A 369 -15.18 6.65 -21.32
CA THR A 369 -14.40 7.88 -21.22
C THR A 369 -13.27 7.76 -20.21
N ILE A 370 -12.14 8.44 -20.45
CA ILE A 370 -11.04 8.60 -19.51
C ILE A 370 -11.03 10.06 -19.06
N TYR A 371 -11.31 10.27 -17.77
CA TYR A 371 -11.59 11.59 -17.20
C TYR A 371 -10.46 12.06 -16.30
N ASP A 372 -10.06 13.32 -16.44
CA ASP A 372 -9.15 14.01 -15.54
C ASP A 372 -9.93 14.86 -14.52
N PRO A 373 -9.93 14.48 -13.23
CA PRO A 373 -10.65 15.21 -12.19
C PRO A 373 -10.16 16.64 -11.95
N GLN A 374 -8.87 16.91 -12.19
CA GLN A 374 -8.29 18.25 -12.01
C GLN A 374 -8.88 19.24 -12.99
N SER A 375 -8.96 18.89 -14.26
CA SER A 375 -9.51 19.77 -15.29
C SER A 375 -11.02 19.66 -15.43
N GLY A 376 -11.64 18.58 -14.98
CA GLY A 376 -13.03 18.26 -15.25
C GLY A 376 -13.30 17.84 -16.69
N LYS A 377 -12.27 17.35 -17.41
CA LYS A 377 -12.32 17.06 -18.86
C LYS A 377 -11.99 15.59 -19.14
N CYS A 378 -12.23 15.20 -20.40
CA CYS A 378 -11.98 13.86 -20.90
C CYS A 378 -10.82 13.81 -21.88
N LEU A 379 -10.09 12.69 -21.90
CA LEU A 379 -9.11 12.36 -22.93
C LEU A 379 -9.79 12.34 -24.29
N ASP A 380 -9.22 13.05 -25.25
CA ASP A 380 -9.87 13.36 -26.53
C ASP A 380 -8.89 13.14 -27.70
N GLY A 381 -9.34 12.36 -28.68
CA GLY A 381 -8.61 12.08 -29.92
C GLY A 381 -8.79 13.14 -31.02
N THR A 382 -9.42 14.26 -30.67
CA THR A 382 -9.79 15.34 -31.61
C THR A 382 -10.77 14.90 -32.71
N ALA A 383 -11.11 15.79 -33.62
CA ALA A 383 -11.90 15.44 -34.83
C ALA A 383 -11.14 14.43 -35.73
N ASP A 384 -9.81 14.38 -35.59
CA ASP A 384 -8.92 13.55 -36.42
C ASP A 384 -8.61 12.20 -35.75
N TYR A 385 -9.50 11.70 -34.90
CA TYR A 385 -9.31 10.46 -34.12
C TYR A 385 -9.10 9.17 -34.96
N THR A 386 -9.20 9.27 -36.26
CA THR A 386 -8.91 8.21 -37.24
C THR A 386 -7.55 8.36 -37.92
N THR A 387 -6.79 9.41 -37.58
CA THR A 387 -5.52 9.76 -38.22
C THR A 387 -4.34 9.46 -37.34
N VAL A 388 -3.34 8.76 -37.88
CA VAL A 388 -2.08 8.48 -37.19
C VAL A 388 -1.32 9.75 -36.87
N LEU A 389 -0.55 9.71 -35.76
CA LEU A 389 0.25 10.83 -35.24
C LEU A 389 -0.59 12.01 -34.70
N THR A 390 -1.92 11.85 -34.61
CA THR A 390 -2.78 12.84 -33.94
C THR A 390 -2.43 12.82 -32.44
N GLN A 391 -1.90 13.93 -31.94
CA GLN A 391 -1.61 14.08 -30.52
C GLN A 391 -2.92 14.19 -29.72
N LEU A 392 -3.01 13.47 -28.63
CA LEU A 392 -4.16 13.51 -27.73
C LEU A 392 -4.19 14.83 -26.93
N GLN A 393 -5.38 15.20 -26.55
CA GLN A 393 -5.67 16.39 -25.75
C GLN A 393 -6.70 16.06 -24.68
N ILE A 394 -6.99 17.00 -23.80
CA ILE A 394 -8.21 16.99 -22.97
C ILE A 394 -9.24 17.96 -23.58
N SER A 395 -10.51 17.62 -23.47
CA SER A 395 -11.62 18.47 -23.91
C SER A 395 -12.85 18.25 -23.03
N THR A 396 -13.78 19.18 -23.05
CA THR A 396 -15.07 19.05 -22.37
C THR A 396 -15.69 17.70 -22.68
N CYS A 397 -16.08 16.95 -21.65
CA CYS A 397 -16.64 15.61 -21.80
C CYS A 397 -18.00 15.67 -22.51
N THR A 398 -18.07 15.15 -23.70
CA THR A 398 -19.30 15.05 -24.52
C THR A 398 -19.77 13.61 -24.68
N GLY A 399 -18.88 12.64 -24.40
CA GLY A 399 -19.11 11.23 -24.70
C GLY A 399 -19.16 10.93 -26.19
N ALA A 400 -18.65 11.82 -27.04
CA ALA A 400 -18.53 11.61 -28.47
C ALA A 400 -17.54 10.48 -28.79
N VAL A 401 -17.56 9.96 -30.01
CA VAL A 401 -16.75 8.80 -30.42
C VAL A 401 -15.25 9.01 -30.27
N ASN A 402 -14.76 10.23 -30.40
CA ASN A 402 -13.35 10.62 -30.21
C ASN A 402 -12.92 10.71 -28.72
N GLN A 403 -13.85 10.51 -27.77
CA GLN A 403 -13.61 10.46 -26.34
C GLN A 403 -13.91 9.08 -25.74
N ARG A 404 -14.23 8.09 -26.58
CA ARG A 404 -14.54 6.74 -26.13
C ARG A 404 -13.41 5.78 -26.45
N TRP A 405 -13.00 5.07 -25.43
CA TRP A 405 -11.84 4.19 -25.44
C TRP A 405 -12.21 2.79 -25.01
N ASN A 406 -11.67 1.80 -25.67
CA ASN A 406 -11.58 0.44 -25.14
C ASN A 406 -10.38 0.43 -24.21
N ILE A 407 -10.64 0.16 -22.94
CA ILE A 407 -9.65 0.29 -21.85
C ILE A 407 -9.32 -1.13 -21.37
N PRO A 408 -8.04 -1.45 -21.07
CA PRO A 408 -7.67 -2.75 -20.50
C PRO A 408 -8.42 -3.00 -19.19
N THR A 409 -8.84 -4.27 -18.97
CA THR A 409 -9.60 -4.74 -17.78
C THR A 409 -8.89 -5.88 -17.10
#